data_adff549ae62d21b775c311e893423524
#
_entry.id   adff549ae62d21b775c311e893423524
#
_cell.length_a   1.000
_cell.length_b   1.000
_cell.length_c   1.000
_cell.angle_alpha   90.00
_cell.angle_beta   90.00
_cell.angle_gamma   90.00
#
_symmetry.space_group_name_H-M   'P 1'
#
loop_
_entity.id
_entity.type
_entity.pdbx_description
1 polymer ?
#
loop_
_entity_poly.entity_id
_entity_poly.type
_entity_poly.pdbx_seq_one_letter_code
_entity_poly.pdbx_strand_id
1 'polypeptide(L)'
;MAAKLPLYLNHAFFQSPILDGDNVFLHYQEHFVAERLRESENDKQVKTPWSTNGNRGGGWRKEYFMPTRADALVAAFKNWLDVAGKGGPFGPLHRCPDYSPLVTDHHVLLNRYEQHAKNCPACRSALSWVERLRGLAMAVAMVGVVGAVCSWLQTASLKSVAIGGVVSLVGALAWHWLSLLRAQFCFVDYDHATR
;
A
#
# COMPACT_ATOMS: atom_id res chain seq x y z
N MET A 1 15.84 -9.58 24.59
CA MET A 1 15.78 -8.28 23.86
C MET A 1 15.39 -8.58 22.42
N ALA A 2 14.16 -8.30 22.03
CA ALA A 2 13.77 -8.41 20.63
C ALA A 2 14.52 -7.35 19.83
N ALA A 3 15.33 -7.77 18.86
CA ALA A 3 16.02 -6.85 17.97
C ALA A 3 14.94 -6.01 17.26
N LYS A 4 14.93 -4.71 17.51
CA LYS A 4 14.00 -3.80 16.82
C LYS A 4 14.40 -3.78 15.35
N LEU A 5 13.56 -4.35 14.51
CA LEU A 5 13.72 -4.25 13.05
C LEU A 5 13.79 -2.77 12.62
N PRO A 6 14.67 -2.44 11.68
CA PRO A 6 14.66 -1.10 11.08
C PRO A 6 13.25 -0.74 10.59
N LEU A 7 12.86 0.53 10.78
CA LEU A 7 11.50 1.01 10.52
C LEU A 7 11.02 0.68 9.09
N TYR A 8 11.87 0.84 8.10
CA TYR A 8 11.55 0.54 6.70
C TYR A 8 11.30 -0.95 6.43
N LEU A 9 11.99 -1.87 7.14
CA LEU A 9 11.71 -3.31 7.04
C LEU A 9 10.39 -3.67 7.71
N ASN A 10 10.12 -3.05 8.87
CA ASN A 10 8.84 -3.23 9.54
C ASN A 10 7.67 -2.75 8.65
N HIS A 11 7.80 -1.59 7.99
CA HIS A 11 6.80 -1.11 7.05
C HIS A 11 6.64 -2.06 5.86
N ALA A 12 7.73 -2.41 5.16
CA ALA A 12 7.69 -3.19 3.94
C ALA A 12 7.11 -4.61 4.12
N PHE A 13 7.46 -5.28 5.23
CA PHE A 13 7.14 -6.70 5.41
C PHE A 13 5.99 -6.99 6.38
N PHE A 14 5.65 -6.06 7.27
CA PHE A 14 4.62 -6.31 8.28
C PHE A 14 3.46 -5.32 8.21
N GLN A 15 3.71 -4.02 8.17
CA GLN A 15 2.62 -3.05 8.21
C GLN A 15 1.93 -2.87 6.86
N SER A 16 2.70 -2.69 5.78
CA SER A 16 2.11 -2.47 4.45
C SER A 16 1.24 -3.63 3.97
N PRO A 17 1.61 -4.92 4.15
CA PRO A 17 0.74 -6.03 3.76
C PRO A 17 -0.65 -6.00 4.43
N ILE A 18 -0.70 -5.61 5.71
CA ILE A 18 -1.97 -5.51 6.45
C ILE A 18 -2.79 -4.32 5.91
N LEU A 19 -2.15 -3.15 5.82
CA LEU A 19 -2.85 -1.93 5.42
C LEU A 19 -3.31 -1.95 3.96
N ASP A 20 -2.58 -2.59 3.06
CA ASP A 20 -2.97 -2.69 1.65
C ASP A 20 -4.28 -3.47 1.49
N GLY A 21 -4.44 -4.58 2.21
CA GLY A 21 -5.69 -5.35 2.20
C GLY A 21 -6.87 -4.54 2.74
N ASP A 22 -6.65 -3.83 3.84
CA ASP A 22 -7.67 -2.97 4.46
C ASP A 22 -8.04 -1.80 3.55
N ASN A 23 -7.07 -1.18 2.88
CA ASN A 23 -7.31 -0.04 1.98
C ASN A 23 -8.21 -0.42 0.81
N VAL A 24 -8.00 -1.57 0.18
CA VAL A 24 -8.87 -2.07 -0.90
C VAL A 24 -10.29 -2.25 -0.40
N PHE A 25 -10.45 -2.92 0.74
CA PHE A 25 -11.76 -3.15 1.35
C PHE A 25 -12.46 -1.83 1.71
N LEU A 26 -11.77 -0.90 2.34
CA LEU A 26 -12.31 0.40 2.71
C LEU A 26 -12.72 1.23 1.49
N HIS A 27 -11.94 1.19 0.40
CA HIS A 27 -12.28 1.87 -0.85
C HIS A 27 -13.63 1.39 -1.40
N TYR A 28 -13.85 0.07 -1.48
CA TYR A 28 -15.13 -0.48 -1.92
C TYR A 28 -16.26 -0.14 -0.96
N GLN A 29 -16.01 -0.23 0.36
CA GLN A 29 -17.01 0.10 1.38
C GLN A 29 -17.44 1.57 1.30
N GLU A 30 -16.50 2.51 1.16
CA GLU A 30 -16.81 3.92 0.99
C GLU A 30 -17.65 4.17 -0.26
N HIS A 31 -17.34 3.51 -1.36
CA HIS A 31 -18.11 3.64 -2.60
C HIS A 31 -19.56 3.19 -2.42
N PHE A 32 -19.79 2.04 -1.81
CA PHE A 32 -21.14 1.54 -1.51
C PHE A 32 -21.92 2.48 -0.59
N VAL A 33 -21.30 2.99 0.46
CA VAL A 33 -21.93 3.94 1.37
C VAL A 33 -22.31 5.23 0.64
N ALA A 34 -21.42 5.73 -0.20
CA ALA A 34 -21.67 6.94 -0.99
C ALA A 34 -22.82 6.77 -1.99
N GLU A 35 -22.89 5.64 -2.67
CA GLU A 35 -23.95 5.34 -3.62
C GLU A 35 -25.30 5.29 -2.93
N ARG A 36 -25.41 4.62 -1.79
CA ARG A 36 -26.63 4.59 -0.98
C ARG A 36 -27.05 5.97 -0.46
N LEU A 37 -26.09 6.82 -0.10
CA LEU A 37 -26.39 8.18 0.32
C LEU A 37 -26.96 9.01 -0.86
N ARG A 38 -26.43 8.85 -2.06
CA ARG A 38 -26.95 9.51 -3.28
C ARG A 38 -28.37 9.03 -3.61
N GLU A 39 -28.63 7.74 -3.53
CA GLU A 39 -29.96 7.18 -3.73
C GLU A 39 -30.96 7.76 -2.72
N SER A 40 -30.54 7.89 -1.46
CA SER A 40 -31.39 8.44 -0.40
C SER A 40 -31.66 9.94 -0.56
N GLU A 41 -30.73 10.70 -1.16
CA GLU A 41 -30.94 12.12 -1.47
C GLU A 41 -31.93 12.33 -2.63
N ASN A 42 -31.94 11.43 -3.61
CA ASN A 42 -32.88 11.46 -4.73
C ASN A 42 -34.31 11.06 -4.32
N ASP A 43 -34.44 10.22 -3.31
CA ASP A 43 -35.75 9.91 -2.68
C ASP A 43 -36.07 10.96 -1.62
N LYS A 44 -36.87 11.96 -1.99
CA LYS A 44 -37.29 13.11 -1.15
C LYS A 44 -37.93 12.70 0.17
N GLN A 45 -38.24 11.44 0.36
CA GLN A 45 -38.83 10.90 1.62
C GLN A 45 -37.76 10.37 2.59
N VAL A 46 -36.56 10.11 2.15
CA VAL A 46 -35.49 9.63 3.02
C VAL A 46 -34.73 10.83 3.59
N LYS A 47 -34.98 11.15 4.85
CA LYS A 47 -34.15 12.13 5.59
C LYS A 47 -32.72 11.59 5.63
N THR A 48 -31.81 12.25 4.93
CA THR A 48 -30.39 11.87 4.95
C THR A 48 -29.86 11.79 6.37
N PRO A 49 -28.91 10.89 6.68
CA PRO A 49 -28.27 10.80 7.99
C PRO A 49 -27.69 12.15 8.47
N TRP A 50 -27.41 13.03 7.55
CA TRP A 50 -26.82 14.37 7.71
C TRP A 50 -27.85 15.50 7.62
N SER A 51 -29.14 15.18 7.57
CA SER A 51 -30.20 16.16 7.50
C SER A 51 -30.16 17.11 8.71
N THR A 52 -30.12 18.40 8.45
CA THR A 52 -30.04 19.50 9.42
C THR A 52 -31.24 19.63 10.35
N ASN A 53 -32.27 18.83 10.19
CA ASN A 53 -33.50 18.88 10.98
C ASN A 53 -33.50 17.86 12.13
N GLY A 54 -32.84 18.22 13.21
CA GLY A 54 -33.16 17.88 14.61
C GLY A 54 -33.17 16.43 15.10
N ASN A 55 -33.36 15.41 14.27
CA ASN A 55 -33.35 14.01 14.70
C ASN A 55 -32.09 13.28 14.17
N ARG A 56 -30.96 13.72 14.70
CA ARG A 56 -29.62 13.31 14.34
C ARG A 56 -29.22 12.13 15.18
N GLY A 57 -29.30 10.97 14.67
CA GLY A 57 -28.73 9.83 15.38
C GLY A 57 -28.87 8.56 14.59
N GLY A 58 -27.77 8.07 14.08
CA GLY A 58 -27.63 6.69 13.72
C GLY A 58 -27.82 6.31 12.27
N GLY A 59 -27.61 7.21 11.33
CA GLY A 59 -27.55 6.84 9.90
C GLY A 59 -26.52 5.74 9.66
N TRP A 60 -25.36 5.84 10.26
CA TRP A 60 -24.30 4.83 10.22
C TRP A 60 -24.75 3.46 10.77
N ARG A 61 -25.70 3.41 11.74
CA ARG A 61 -26.21 2.15 12.32
C ARG A 61 -26.96 1.28 11.33
N LYS A 62 -27.48 1.86 10.25
CA LYS A 62 -28.12 1.12 9.16
C LYS A 62 -27.10 0.54 8.18
N GLU A 63 -25.94 1.17 8.08
CA GLU A 63 -24.87 0.79 7.14
C GLU A 63 -23.85 -0.16 7.76
N TYR A 64 -23.69 -0.14 9.11
CA TYR A 64 -22.67 -0.95 9.79
C TYR A 64 -23.31 -1.88 10.82
N PHE A 65 -23.04 -3.16 10.69
CA PHE A 65 -23.42 -4.18 11.66
C PHE A 65 -22.35 -4.30 12.75
N MET A 66 -22.64 -3.85 13.97
CA MET A 66 -21.71 -3.82 15.10
C MET A 66 -22.33 -4.56 16.31
N PRO A 67 -22.33 -5.92 16.33
CA PRO A 67 -23.07 -6.70 17.32
C PRO A 67 -22.30 -6.93 18.62
N THR A 68 -21.00 -6.62 18.69
CA THR A 68 -20.15 -7.04 19.80
C THR A 68 -19.86 -5.91 20.79
N ARG A 69 -19.50 -6.30 22.03
CA ARG A 69 -19.03 -5.33 23.02
C ARG A 69 -17.72 -4.65 22.61
N ALA A 70 -16.90 -5.30 21.81
CA ALA A 70 -15.67 -4.73 21.27
C ALA A 70 -15.94 -3.51 20.38
N ASP A 71 -17.10 -3.46 19.73
CA ASP A 71 -17.51 -2.36 18.86
C ASP A 71 -18.00 -1.12 19.63
N ALA A 72 -18.17 -1.21 20.94
CA ALA A 72 -18.77 -0.15 21.75
C ALA A 72 -18.03 1.20 21.63
N LEU A 73 -16.69 1.20 21.57
CA LEU A 73 -15.90 2.41 21.40
C LEU A 73 -16.03 2.98 19.98
N VAL A 74 -16.08 2.13 18.97
CA VAL A 74 -16.31 2.57 17.58
C VAL A 74 -17.70 3.17 17.44
N ALA A 75 -18.71 2.53 18.01
CA ALA A 75 -20.08 3.05 18.04
C ALA A 75 -20.18 4.39 18.79
N ALA A 76 -19.50 4.52 19.92
CA ALA A 76 -19.44 5.78 20.67
C ALA A 76 -18.75 6.88 19.87
N PHE A 77 -17.65 6.58 19.19
CA PHE A 77 -16.95 7.52 18.33
C PHE A 77 -17.81 7.96 17.15
N LYS A 78 -18.48 7.04 16.47
CA LYS A 78 -19.42 7.37 15.38
C LYS A 78 -20.57 8.25 15.85
N ASN A 79 -21.15 7.96 17.02
CA ASN A 79 -22.18 8.83 17.64
C ASN A 79 -21.62 10.22 17.96
N TRP A 80 -20.40 10.31 18.47
CA TRP A 80 -19.75 11.57 18.74
C TRP A 80 -19.52 12.38 17.46
N LEU A 81 -19.08 11.74 16.37
CA LEU A 81 -18.94 12.37 15.05
C LEU A 81 -20.27 12.95 14.57
N ASP A 82 -21.38 12.23 14.74
CA ASP A 82 -22.71 12.70 14.33
C ASP A 82 -23.19 13.90 15.15
N VAL A 83 -23.02 13.85 16.47
CA VAL A 83 -23.61 14.82 17.39
C VAL A 83 -22.70 16.04 17.62
N ALA A 84 -21.47 15.79 18.06
CA ALA A 84 -20.52 16.82 18.46
C ALA A 84 -19.56 17.23 17.34
N GLY A 85 -19.12 16.27 16.56
CA GLY A 85 -18.17 16.47 15.45
C GLY A 85 -18.81 17.04 14.18
N LYS A 86 -20.15 17.18 14.17
CA LYS A 86 -20.91 17.70 13.00
C LYS A 86 -20.53 17.04 11.69
N GLY A 87 -20.22 15.74 11.73
CA GLY A 87 -19.83 14.95 10.57
C GLY A 87 -18.33 14.78 10.39
N GLY A 88 -17.46 15.31 11.24
CA GLY A 88 -16.05 15.03 11.20
C GLY A 88 -15.18 15.96 12.05
N PRO A 89 -13.94 15.55 12.34
CA PRO A 89 -13.00 16.34 13.14
C PRO A 89 -12.52 17.63 12.44
N PHE A 90 -12.76 17.74 11.14
CA PHE A 90 -12.32 18.88 10.32
C PHE A 90 -13.48 19.81 9.91
N GLY A 91 -14.60 19.73 10.60
CA GLY A 91 -15.83 20.46 10.28
C GLY A 91 -16.86 19.59 9.57
N PRO A 92 -18.02 20.14 9.15
CA PRO A 92 -18.97 19.38 8.38
C PRO A 92 -18.21 18.81 7.19
N LEU A 93 -18.14 17.49 7.12
CA LEU A 93 -17.72 16.81 5.91
C LEU A 93 -18.67 17.35 4.83
N HIS A 94 -18.21 18.39 4.20
CA HIS A 94 -18.90 18.94 3.06
C HIS A 94 -19.17 17.76 2.16
N ARG A 95 -20.44 17.64 1.81
CA ARG A 95 -20.97 16.78 0.75
C ARG A 95 -19.81 16.17 0.02
N CYS A 96 -19.55 14.88 0.20
CA CYS A 96 -18.40 14.27 -0.42
C CYS A 96 -18.32 14.79 -1.85
N PRO A 97 -17.36 15.65 -2.14
CA PRO A 97 -17.26 16.19 -3.47
C PRO A 97 -17.02 14.98 -4.34
N ASP A 98 -17.73 14.92 -5.42
CA ASP A 98 -17.62 13.93 -6.48
C ASP A 98 -16.74 12.74 -6.12
N TYR A 99 -17.37 11.71 -5.54
CA TYR A 99 -16.67 10.45 -5.34
C TYR A 99 -16.04 10.07 -6.66
N SER A 100 -14.74 9.97 -6.67
CA SER A 100 -14.02 9.41 -7.80
C SER A 100 -14.70 8.12 -8.23
N PRO A 101 -14.81 7.86 -9.53
CA PRO A 101 -15.40 6.61 -9.99
C PRO A 101 -14.72 5.45 -9.29
N LEU A 102 -15.48 4.38 -9.03
CA LEU A 102 -14.94 3.17 -8.39
C LEU A 102 -13.67 2.72 -9.14
N VAL A 103 -12.54 2.77 -8.45
CA VAL A 103 -11.28 2.27 -9.00
C VAL A 103 -11.22 0.77 -8.75
N THR A 104 -11.16 0.00 -9.82
CA THR A 104 -11.04 -1.47 -9.78
C THR A 104 -9.64 -1.94 -10.16
N ASP A 105 -8.79 -1.05 -10.64
CA ASP A 105 -7.42 -1.38 -11.02
C ASP A 105 -6.55 -1.61 -9.79
N HIS A 106 -6.11 -2.85 -9.61
CA HIS A 106 -5.22 -3.26 -8.53
C HIS A 106 -3.89 -2.50 -8.53
N HIS A 107 -3.37 -2.13 -9.69
CA HIS A 107 -2.14 -1.35 -9.78
C HIS A 107 -2.29 0.05 -9.17
N VAL A 108 -3.49 0.58 -9.14
CA VAL A 108 -3.79 1.85 -8.48
C VAL A 108 -4.05 1.64 -6.99
N LEU A 109 -4.90 0.66 -6.65
CA LEU A 109 -5.33 0.40 -5.27
C LEU A 109 -4.21 -0.12 -4.37
N LEU A 110 -3.27 -0.92 -4.93
CA LEU A 110 -2.15 -1.52 -4.20
C LEU A 110 -0.81 -0.82 -4.47
N ASN A 111 -0.86 0.42 -4.95
CA ASN A 111 0.35 1.21 -5.24
C ASN A 111 0.99 1.76 -3.96
N ARG A 112 1.80 0.96 -3.30
CA ARG A 112 2.52 1.33 -2.07
C ARG A 112 3.43 2.53 -2.23
N TYR A 113 4.00 2.71 -3.41
CA TYR A 113 4.88 3.84 -3.67
C TYR A 113 4.13 5.16 -3.51
N GLU A 114 3.00 5.30 -4.20
CA GLU A 114 2.19 6.52 -4.14
C GLU A 114 1.53 6.72 -2.77
N GLN A 115 1.04 5.66 -2.16
CA GLN A 115 0.31 5.71 -0.89
C GLN A 115 1.23 5.95 0.31
N HIS A 116 2.42 5.33 0.33
CA HIS A 116 3.29 5.35 1.50
C HIS A 116 4.75 5.70 1.20
N ALA A 117 5.46 4.93 0.34
CA ALA A 117 6.92 4.97 0.25
C ALA A 117 7.47 6.32 -0.18
N LYS A 118 6.79 7.02 -1.06
CA LYS A 118 7.15 8.34 -1.55
C LYS A 118 7.07 9.43 -0.45
N ASN A 119 6.15 9.29 0.49
CA ASN A 119 5.88 10.27 1.55
C ASN A 119 6.63 9.96 2.85
N CYS A 120 6.95 8.69 3.11
CA CYS A 120 7.69 8.28 4.31
C CYS A 120 9.21 8.47 4.11
N PRO A 121 9.89 9.33 4.90
CA PRO A 121 11.32 9.55 4.74
C PRO A 121 12.17 8.28 4.87
N ALA A 122 11.82 7.38 5.79
CA ALA A 122 12.54 6.13 6.01
C ALA A 122 12.42 5.19 4.81
N CYS A 123 11.19 4.98 4.28
CA CYS A 123 10.96 4.10 3.14
C CYS A 123 11.53 4.68 1.84
N ARG A 124 11.40 5.99 1.62
CA ARG A 124 11.99 6.66 0.47
C ARG A 124 13.53 6.57 0.45
N SER A 125 14.16 6.78 1.60
CA SER A 125 15.62 6.62 1.72
C SER A 125 16.04 5.18 1.49
N ALA A 126 15.36 4.21 2.10
CA ALA A 126 15.65 2.78 1.89
C ALA A 126 15.49 2.37 0.43
N LEU A 127 14.42 2.80 -0.24
CA LEU A 127 14.19 2.54 -1.66
C LEU A 127 15.31 3.11 -2.54
N SER A 128 15.77 4.34 -2.25
CA SER A 128 16.88 4.93 -3.00
C SER A 128 18.20 4.15 -2.84
N TRP A 129 18.46 3.63 -1.64
CA TRP A 129 19.61 2.74 -1.42
C TRP A 129 19.48 1.40 -2.15
N VAL A 130 18.30 0.79 -2.12
CA VAL A 130 18.02 -0.45 -2.86
C VAL A 130 18.26 -0.25 -4.35
N GLU A 131 17.82 0.86 -4.94
CA GLU A 131 18.03 1.15 -6.35
C GLU A 131 19.51 1.35 -6.72
N ARG A 132 20.27 2.06 -5.86
CA ARG A 132 21.72 2.20 -6.05
C ARG A 132 22.44 0.86 -5.98
N LEU A 133 22.10 0.04 -4.98
CA LEU A 133 22.69 -1.31 -4.82
C LEU A 133 22.33 -2.23 -5.99
N ARG A 134 21.11 -2.13 -6.53
CA ARG A 134 20.71 -2.85 -7.74
C ARG A 134 21.56 -2.44 -8.96
N GLY A 135 21.78 -1.14 -9.13
CA GLY A 135 22.66 -0.63 -10.17
C GLY A 135 24.09 -1.16 -10.04
N LEU A 136 24.62 -1.16 -8.81
CA LEU A 136 25.95 -1.72 -8.53
C LEU A 136 26.00 -3.23 -8.79
N ALA A 137 25.03 -3.99 -8.34
CA ALA A 137 24.96 -5.43 -8.57
C ALA A 137 24.92 -5.79 -10.06
N MET A 138 24.16 -5.02 -10.85
CA MET A 138 24.15 -5.16 -12.31
C MET A 138 25.52 -4.85 -12.93
N ALA A 139 26.17 -3.78 -12.50
CA ALA A 139 27.51 -3.44 -12.97
C ALA A 139 28.53 -4.56 -12.65
N VAL A 140 28.48 -5.13 -11.44
CA VAL A 140 29.32 -6.28 -11.05
C VAL A 140 29.05 -7.49 -11.95
N ALA A 141 27.78 -7.80 -12.22
CA ALA A 141 27.43 -8.90 -13.11
C ALA A 141 28.00 -8.69 -14.52
N MET A 142 27.88 -7.47 -15.07
CA MET A 142 28.42 -7.14 -16.39
C MET A 142 29.95 -7.22 -16.45
N VAL A 143 30.63 -6.70 -15.42
CA VAL A 143 32.10 -6.81 -15.31
C VAL A 143 32.54 -8.28 -15.28
N GLY A 144 31.82 -9.14 -14.55
CA GLY A 144 32.06 -10.57 -14.52
C GLY A 144 31.95 -11.22 -15.89
N VAL A 145 30.91 -10.89 -16.67
CA VAL A 145 30.72 -11.38 -18.04
C VAL A 145 31.86 -10.92 -18.93
N VAL A 146 32.15 -9.61 -18.95
CA VAL A 146 33.20 -9.05 -19.80
C VAL A 146 34.56 -9.66 -19.43
N GLY A 147 34.86 -9.78 -18.14
CA GLY A 147 36.10 -10.42 -17.67
C GLY A 147 36.24 -11.88 -18.14
N ALA A 148 35.14 -12.66 -18.06
CA ALA A 148 35.12 -14.04 -18.54
C ALA A 148 35.37 -14.14 -20.03
N VAL A 149 34.70 -13.29 -20.83
CA VAL A 149 34.85 -13.25 -22.29
C VAL A 149 36.27 -12.83 -22.70
N CYS A 150 36.81 -11.78 -22.08
CA CYS A 150 38.16 -11.31 -22.34
C CYS A 150 39.22 -12.40 -22.00
N SER A 151 39.06 -13.07 -20.86
CA SER A 151 39.96 -14.17 -20.48
C SER A 151 39.87 -15.36 -21.42
N TRP A 152 38.71 -15.68 -21.92
CA TRP A 152 38.52 -16.72 -22.93
C TRP A 152 39.27 -16.39 -24.23
N LEU A 153 39.12 -15.15 -24.70
CA LEU A 153 39.73 -14.72 -25.96
C LEU A 153 41.27 -14.59 -25.89
N GLN A 154 41.80 -14.20 -24.73
CA GLN A 154 43.25 -13.93 -24.59
C GLN A 154 44.05 -15.15 -24.19
N THR A 155 43.58 -15.89 -23.19
CA THR A 155 44.38 -16.93 -22.52
C THR A 155 43.77 -18.32 -22.58
N ALA A 156 42.49 -18.44 -22.95
CA ALA A 156 41.69 -19.67 -22.85
C ALA A 156 41.81 -20.36 -21.46
N SER A 157 42.14 -19.58 -20.41
CA SER A 157 42.32 -20.09 -19.06
C SER A 157 40.96 -20.38 -18.42
N LEU A 158 40.68 -21.67 -18.21
CA LEU A 158 39.43 -22.11 -17.59
C LEU A 158 39.21 -21.49 -16.19
N LYS A 159 40.27 -21.29 -15.43
CA LYS A 159 40.22 -20.70 -14.08
C LYS A 159 39.72 -19.26 -14.13
N SER A 160 40.27 -18.44 -15.02
CA SER A 160 39.89 -17.01 -15.16
C SER A 160 38.43 -16.87 -15.64
N VAL A 161 38.03 -17.71 -16.60
CA VAL A 161 36.65 -17.77 -17.11
C VAL A 161 35.68 -18.17 -15.97
N ALA A 162 36.06 -19.18 -15.18
CA ALA A 162 35.24 -19.60 -14.06
C ALA A 162 35.07 -18.50 -12.96
N ILE A 163 36.14 -17.76 -12.66
CA ILE A 163 36.07 -16.62 -11.72
C ILE A 163 35.12 -15.56 -12.27
N GLY A 164 35.25 -15.16 -13.53
CA GLY A 164 34.32 -14.19 -14.15
C GLY A 164 32.87 -14.66 -14.11
N GLY A 165 32.63 -15.94 -14.38
CA GLY A 165 31.32 -16.56 -14.32
C GLY A 165 30.71 -16.51 -12.88
N VAL A 166 31.51 -16.83 -11.85
CA VAL A 166 31.06 -16.74 -10.45
C VAL A 166 30.74 -15.30 -10.06
N VAL A 167 31.57 -14.33 -10.43
CA VAL A 167 31.33 -12.91 -10.15
C VAL A 167 30.02 -12.44 -10.82
N SER A 168 29.81 -12.83 -12.08
CA SER A 168 28.59 -12.52 -12.79
C SER A 168 27.35 -13.13 -12.14
N LEU A 169 27.42 -14.40 -11.73
CA LEU A 169 26.32 -15.08 -11.07
C LEU A 169 25.98 -14.42 -9.72
N VAL A 170 26.98 -14.10 -8.90
CA VAL A 170 26.76 -13.39 -7.62
C VAL A 170 26.10 -12.03 -7.85
N GLY A 171 26.57 -11.26 -8.84
CA GLY A 171 25.98 -9.98 -9.19
C GLY A 171 24.52 -10.11 -9.66
N ALA A 172 24.23 -11.11 -10.49
CA ALA A 172 22.88 -11.38 -10.97
C ALA A 172 21.92 -11.82 -9.85
N LEU A 173 22.38 -12.69 -8.96
CA LEU A 173 21.60 -13.11 -7.78
C LEU A 173 21.32 -11.91 -6.85
N ALA A 174 22.33 -11.10 -6.57
CA ALA A 174 22.16 -9.89 -5.75
C ALA A 174 21.17 -8.93 -6.39
N TRP A 175 21.25 -8.70 -7.70
CA TRP A 175 20.29 -7.87 -8.44
C TRP A 175 18.86 -8.43 -8.35
N HIS A 176 18.70 -9.74 -8.48
CA HIS A 176 17.40 -10.40 -8.36
C HIS A 176 16.79 -10.18 -6.97
N TRP A 177 17.53 -10.48 -5.90
CA TRP A 177 17.07 -10.28 -4.53
C TRP A 177 16.72 -8.83 -4.21
N LEU A 178 17.55 -7.89 -4.66
CA LEU A 178 17.28 -6.47 -4.50
C LEU A 178 16.05 -6.02 -5.31
N SER A 179 15.75 -6.69 -6.44
CA SER A 179 14.54 -6.43 -7.22
C SER A 179 13.29 -6.91 -6.51
N LEU A 180 13.34 -8.07 -5.84
CA LEU A 180 12.25 -8.54 -4.98
C LEU A 180 12.03 -7.60 -3.80
N LEU A 181 13.12 -7.14 -3.17
CA LEU A 181 13.02 -6.16 -2.08
C LEU A 181 12.42 -4.82 -2.55
N ARG A 182 12.82 -4.34 -3.74
CA ARG A 182 12.24 -3.14 -4.35
C ARG A 182 10.73 -3.26 -4.53
N ALA A 183 10.27 -4.42 -4.98
CA ALA A 183 8.85 -4.67 -5.19
C ALA A 183 8.03 -4.45 -3.90
N GLN A 184 8.57 -4.80 -2.74
CA GLN A 184 7.91 -4.59 -1.43
C GLN A 184 7.61 -3.11 -1.12
N PHE A 185 8.36 -2.18 -1.72
CA PHE A 185 8.13 -0.74 -1.55
C PHE A 185 7.25 -0.12 -2.64
N CYS A 186 7.02 -0.84 -3.75
CA CYS A 186 6.30 -0.28 -4.90
C CYS A 186 4.92 -0.89 -5.08
N PHE A 187 4.86 -2.19 -5.24
CA PHE A 187 3.63 -2.91 -5.53
C PHE A 187 3.76 -4.39 -5.18
N VAL A 188 2.76 -4.91 -4.46
CA VAL A 188 2.62 -6.34 -4.22
C VAL A 188 1.16 -6.70 -4.42
N ASP A 189 0.89 -7.65 -5.28
CA ASP A 189 -0.45 -8.15 -5.53
C ASP A 189 -0.86 -9.18 -4.48
N TYR A 190 -2.11 -9.14 -4.06
CA TYR A 190 -2.70 -10.05 -3.08
C TYR A 190 -3.94 -10.74 -3.67
N ASP A 191 -3.88 -12.04 -3.81
CA ASP A 191 -4.98 -12.85 -4.33
C ASP A 191 -6.29 -12.72 -3.53
N HIS A 192 -6.21 -12.47 -2.23
CA HIS A 192 -7.39 -12.37 -1.38
C HIS A 192 -8.18 -11.06 -1.55
N ALA A 193 -7.61 -10.06 -2.19
CA ALA A 193 -8.33 -8.83 -2.54
C ALA A 193 -9.24 -8.98 -3.77
N THR A 194 -9.21 -10.13 -4.43
CA THR A 194 -9.95 -10.40 -5.68
C THR A 194 -11.12 -11.36 -5.53
N ARG A 195 -11.40 -11.86 -4.31
CA ARG A 195 -12.46 -12.85 -4.05
C ARG A 195 -13.67 -12.24 -3.37
#